data_2e4163429ee7f80b3f04a43a049ed0bd
#
_entry.id   2e4163429ee7f80b3f04a43a049ed0bd
#
_cell.length_a   1.000
_cell.length_b   1.000
_cell.length_c   1.000
_cell.angle_alpha   90.00
_cell.angle_beta   90.00
_cell.angle_gamma   90.00
#
_symmetry.space_group_name_H-M   'P 1'
#
loop_
_entity.id
_entity.type
_entity.pdbx_description
1 polymer ?
#
loop_
_entity_poly.entity_id
_entity_poly.type
_entity_poly.pdbx_seq_one_letter_code
_entity_poly.pdbx_strand_id
1 'polypeptide(L)'
;YKRQCELCGYKIPVYKGASGPLKRKLETSKFFHGKDGLGGTGPYKPKGKIRKTYAVDKIISLLKEYPNELEIIAIGPLTNIAEVYKKDPEAFRLIKCLFVMGGIGEGKGNITEFAEFNFWVDPDAADIVLNSGIHIKVIAWDVTQIYGFLDKSNFIELQAINNKISNFAINIQRRGLEYYKIKYDEHKIDLADPLAVAVMIDETGTYFKNCEVKIILNGDKRGRDTYNFIDSGKVKLATKVSRENFLKILKSSLK
;
A
#
# COMPACT_ATOMS: atom_id res chain seq x y z
N TYR A 1 8.64 -7.96 5.59
CA TYR A 1 9.17 -8.19 4.22
C TYR A 1 10.22 -9.32 4.21
N LYS A 2 11.19 -9.35 5.13
CA LYS A 2 12.23 -10.39 5.13
C LYS A 2 11.64 -11.79 5.29
N ARG A 3 10.63 -11.94 6.14
CA ARG A 3 9.90 -13.20 6.33
C ARG A 3 9.20 -13.66 5.05
N GLN A 4 8.50 -12.74 4.36
CA GLN A 4 7.80 -13.05 3.10
C GLN A 4 8.78 -13.43 1.99
N CYS A 5 9.89 -12.69 1.82
CA CYS A 5 10.94 -13.03 0.86
C CYS A 5 11.47 -14.46 1.07
N GLU A 6 11.77 -14.83 2.32
CA GLU A 6 12.25 -16.17 2.65
C GLU A 6 11.21 -17.26 2.42
N LEU A 7 9.93 -16.97 2.73
CA LEU A 7 8.83 -17.88 2.48
C LEU A 7 8.67 -18.20 1.00
N CYS A 8 8.79 -17.16 0.14
CA CYS A 8 8.72 -17.29 -1.31
C CYS A 8 10.02 -17.76 -1.96
N GLY A 9 11.07 -18.03 -1.18
CA GLY A 9 12.36 -18.51 -1.71
C GLY A 9 13.24 -17.42 -2.35
N TYR A 10 12.87 -16.15 -2.25
CA TYR A 10 13.60 -15.04 -2.87
C TYR A 10 14.63 -14.40 -1.93
N LYS A 11 15.81 -14.09 -2.48
CA LYS A 11 16.90 -13.38 -1.78
C LYS A 11 16.87 -11.87 -2.06
N ILE A 12 15.71 -11.25 -1.87
CA ILE A 12 15.54 -9.81 -2.08
C ILE A 12 16.16 -9.03 -0.90
N PRO A 13 16.98 -7.99 -1.17
CA PRO A 13 17.53 -7.15 -0.12
C PRO A 13 16.43 -6.31 0.55
N VAL A 14 16.42 -6.28 1.87
CA VAL A 14 15.50 -5.48 2.68
C VAL A 14 16.31 -4.47 3.48
N TYR A 15 15.88 -3.22 3.45
CA TYR A 15 16.51 -2.08 4.12
C TYR A 15 15.59 -1.54 5.20
N LYS A 16 16.18 -1.01 6.30
CA LYS A 16 15.43 -0.38 7.38
C LYS A 16 15.07 1.06 6.97
N GLY A 17 13.79 1.41 7.04
CA GLY A 17 13.29 2.77 6.85
C GLY A 17 13.02 3.50 8.17
N ALA A 18 12.26 4.59 8.07
CA ALA A 18 11.81 5.40 9.20
C ALA A 18 11.12 4.55 10.28
N SER A 19 11.31 4.91 11.52
CA SER A 19 10.73 4.20 12.68
C SER A 19 9.34 4.74 13.08
N GLY A 20 8.89 5.82 12.46
CA GLY A 20 7.61 6.46 12.71
C GLY A 20 7.35 7.61 11.75
N PRO A 21 6.20 8.26 11.83
CA PRO A 21 5.81 9.37 10.98
C PRO A 21 6.68 10.62 11.20
N LEU A 22 6.64 11.57 10.27
CA LEU A 22 7.51 12.76 10.26
C LEU A 22 7.37 13.63 11.52
N LYS A 23 6.15 13.80 12.03
CA LYS A 23 5.88 14.73 13.14
C LYS A 23 5.09 14.12 14.31
N ARG A 24 4.58 12.90 14.19
CA ARG A 24 3.64 12.32 15.15
C ARG A 24 4.20 11.07 15.81
N LYS A 25 3.55 10.64 16.90
CA LYS A 25 3.82 9.31 17.47
C LYS A 25 3.32 8.23 16.53
N LEU A 26 4.07 7.14 16.44
CA LEU A 26 3.68 5.98 15.62
C LEU A 26 2.43 5.34 16.20
N GLU A 27 1.40 5.25 15.38
CA GLU A 27 0.21 4.46 15.62
C GLU A 27 0.23 3.22 14.72
N THR A 28 -0.29 2.11 15.21
CA THR A 28 -0.15 0.81 14.53
C THR A 28 -1.50 0.13 14.36
N SER A 29 -1.67 -0.60 13.26
CA SER A 29 -2.87 -1.40 12.97
C SER A 29 -2.85 -2.81 13.58
N LYS A 30 -2.26 -2.97 14.78
CA LYS A 30 -2.19 -4.28 15.48
C LYS A 30 -3.55 -4.89 15.78
N PHE A 31 -4.59 -4.07 15.90
CA PHE A 31 -5.96 -4.53 16.07
C PHE A 31 -6.43 -5.36 14.88
N PHE A 32 -5.99 -5.03 13.67
CA PHE A 32 -6.34 -5.70 12.42
C PHE A 32 -5.33 -6.79 12.04
N HIS A 33 -4.03 -6.46 12.00
CA HIS A 33 -2.97 -7.35 11.53
C HIS A 33 -2.35 -8.23 12.62
N GLY A 34 -2.77 -8.10 13.89
CA GLY A 34 -2.17 -8.82 15.01
C GLY A 34 -0.87 -8.21 15.51
N LYS A 35 -0.39 -8.71 16.67
CA LYS A 35 0.85 -8.20 17.31
C LYS A 35 2.11 -8.47 16.46
N ASP A 36 2.09 -9.51 15.64
CA ASP A 36 3.19 -9.92 14.77
C ASP A 36 3.10 -9.33 13.35
N GLY A 37 1.99 -8.63 13.04
CA GLY A 37 1.70 -8.09 11.71
C GLY A 37 1.39 -9.17 10.66
N LEU A 38 1.12 -10.41 11.08
CA LEU A 38 0.85 -11.57 10.23
C LEU A 38 -0.39 -12.36 10.66
N GLY A 39 -1.38 -11.68 11.24
CA GLY A 39 -2.63 -12.29 11.66
C GLY A 39 -2.51 -13.30 12.82
N GLY A 40 -1.38 -13.32 13.54
CA GLY A 40 -1.15 -14.28 14.62
C GLY A 40 -0.73 -15.68 14.12
N THR A 41 -0.20 -15.80 12.91
CA THR A 41 0.23 -17.09 12.32
C THR A 41 1.47 -17.72 13.00
N GLY A 42 1.98 -17.07 14.04
CA GLY A 42 3.07 -17.57 14.87
C GLY A 42 4.44 -16.91 14.62
N PRO A 43 5.41 -17.20 15.49
CA PRO A 43 6.70 -16.54 15.46
C PRO A 43 7.58 -17.12 14.36
N TYR A 44 7.46 -16.62 13.15
CA TYR A 44 8.47 -16.88 12.13
C TYR A 44 9.58 -15.81 12.23
N LYS A 45 10.74 -16.23 12.70
CA LYS A 45 11.92 -15.35 12.71
C LYS A 45 12.71 -15.53 11.41
N PRO A 46 12.91 -14.45 10.62
CA PRO A 46 13.70 -14.56 9.40
C PRO A 46 15.15 -14.90 9.73
N LYS A 47 15.77 -15.77 8.94
CA LYS A 47 17.19 -16.16 9.06
C LYS A 47 18.13 -15.09 8.51
N GLY A 48 17.69 -14.43 7.41
CA GLY A 48 18.47 -13.41 6.75
C GLY A 48 18.48 -12.07 7.51
N LYS A 49 19.60 -11.35 7.39
CA LYS A 49 19.76 -10.02 7.99
C LYS A 49 19.24 -8.93 7.04
N ILE A 50 18.69 -7.87 7.62
CA ILE A 50 18.41 -6.63 6.88
C ILE A 50 19.73 -5.94 6.53
N ARG A 51 19.74 -5.16 5.46
CA ARG A 51 20.92 -4.38 5.06
C ARG A 51 21.19 -3.24 6.03
N LYS A 52 22.47 -2.86 6.19
CA LYS A 52 22.87 -1.79 7.10
C LYS A 52 22.53 -0.39 6.59
N THR A 53 22.53 -0.20 5.26
CA THR A 53 22.19 1.07 4.63
C THR A 53 20.75 1.45 4.95
N TYR A 54 20.51 2.70 5.27
CA TYR A 54 19.17 3.24 5.49
C TYR A 54 18.35 3.22 4.18
N ALA A 55 17.06 2.90 4.26
CA ALA A 55 16.24 2.70 3.07
C ALA A 55 16.18 3.95 2.17
N VAL A 56 16.08 5.14 2.76
CA VAL A 56 16.04 6.41 2.04
C VAL A 56 17.33 6.63 1.23
N ASP A 57 18.50 6.35 1.82
CA ASP A 57 19.79 6.47 1.12
C ASP A 57 19.89 5.48 -0.04
N LYS A 58 19.37 4.26 0.17
CA LYS A 58 19.37 3.26 -0.91
C LYS A 58 18.42 3.64 -2.04
N ILE A 59 17.24 4.21 -1.74
CA ILE A 59 16.32 4.72 -2.76
C ILE A 59 17.00 5.82 -3.57
N ILE A 60 17.60 6.83 -2.91
CA ILE A 60 18.32 7.92 -3.58
C ILE A 60 19.44 7.38 -4.49
N SER A 61 20.24 6.43 -3.96
CA SER A 61 21.30 5.80 -4.74
C SER A 61 20.77 5.11 -6.01
N LEU A 62 19.67 4.34 -5.87
CA LEU A 62 19.07 3.64 -7.01
C LEU A 62 18.47 4.61 -8.04
N LEU A 63 17.82 5.68 -7.59
CA LEU A 63 17.26 6.69 -8.49
C LEU A 63 18.35 7.39 -9.32
N LYS A 64 19.53 7.63 -8.72
CA LYS A 64 20.69 8.19 -9.45
C LYS A 64 21.36 7.17 -10.38
N GLU A 65 21.33 5.90 -10.02
CA GLU A 65 21.87 4.80 -10.83
C GLU A 65 20.99 4.48 -12.06
N TYR A 66 19.66 4.60 -11.90
CA TYR A 66 18.64 4.29 -12.91
C TYR A 66 17.66 5.46 -13.09
N PRO A 67 18.11 6.62 -13.62
CA PRO A 67 17.29 7.83 -13.70
C PRO A 67 16.09 7.65 -14.65
N ASN A 68 14.88 7.95 -14.17
CA ASN A 68 13.61 7.84 -14.89
C ASN A 68 13.23 6.40 -15.34
N GLU A 69 13.86 5.38 -14.77
CA GLU A 69 13.54 3.99 -15.08
C GLU A 69 12.72 3.33 -13.96
N LEU A 70 12.96 3.72 -12.69
CA LEU A 70 12.39 3.06 -11.55
C LEU A 70 10.95 3.51 -11.26
N GLU A 71 10.08 2.52 -11.16
CA GLU A 71 8.75 2.67 -10.58
C GLU A 71 8.79 2.23 -9.11
N ILE A 72 8.13 2.99 -8.27
CA ILE A 72 8.07 2.72 -6.82
C ILE A 72 6.61 2.45 -6.45
N ILE A 73 6.38 1.42 -5.63
CA ILE A 73 5.09 1.22 -4.97
C ILE A 73 5.20 1.44 -3.47
N ALA A 74 4.38 2.36 -2.96
CA ALA A 74 4.23 2.65 -1.54
C ALA A 74 2.91 2.05 -1.03
N ILE A 75 3.02 1.03 -0.20
CA ILE A 75 1.88 0.29 0.40
C ILE A 75 1.81 0.48 1.91
N GLY A 76 2.27 1.60 2.39
CA GLY A 76 2.23 2.03 3.78
C GLY A 76 2.34 3.55 3.87
N PRO A 77 2.43 4.12 5.09
CA PRO A 77 2.62 5.57 5.25
C PRO A 77 3.79 6.10 4.44
N LEU A 78 3.62 7.26 3.80
CA LEU A 78 4.57 7.81 2.82
C LEU A 78 5.83 8.41 3.44
N THR A 79 6.11 8.17 4.72
CA THR A 79 7.22 8.75 5.48
C THR A 79 8.56 8.57 4.78
N ASN A 80 8.91 7.34 4.36
CA ASN A 80 10.19 7.09 3.68
C ASN A 80 10.30 7.86 2.34
N ILE A 81 9.21 7.95 1.60
CA ILE A 81 9.17 8.66 0.31
C ILE A 81 9.29 10.17 0.51
N ALA A 82 8.64 10.71 1.53
CA ALA A 82 8.79 12.12 1.93
C ALA A 82 10.22 12.43 2.41
N GLU A 83 10.87 11.51 3.12
CA GLU A 83 12.27 11.66 3.52
C GLU A 83 13.22 11.68 2.31
N VAL A 84 12.96 10.87 1.26
CA VAL A 84 13.71 10.94 0.00
C VAL A 84 13.58 12.33 -0.62
N TYR A 85 12.34 12.84 -0.73
CA TYR A 85 12.08 14.19 -1.27
C TYR A 85 12.80 15.28 -0.47
N LYS A 86 12.73 15.24 0.87
CA LYS A 86 13.36 16.22 1.74
C LYS A 86 14.88 16.16 1.70
N LYS A 87 15.46 14.96 1.54
CA LYS A 87 16.91 14.74 1.55
C LYS A 87 17.57 15.07 0.22
N ASP A 88 16.93 14.69 -0.89
CA ASP A 88 17.45 14.88 -2.24
C ASP A 88 16.29 15.08 -3.24
N PRO A 89 15.77 16.32 -3.36
CA PRO A 89 14.67 16.63 -4.29
C PRO A 89 14.99 16.33 -5.74
N GLU A 90 16.27 16.48 -6.14
CA GLU A 90 16.70 16.21 -7.52
C GLU A 90 16.64 14.70 -7.82
N ALA A 91 17.16 13.87 -6.92
CA ALA A 91 17.03 12.42 -7.07
C ALA A 91 15.57 11.99 -7.04
N PHE A 92 14.73 12.63 -6.22
CA PHE A 92 13.30 12.32 -6.14
C PHE A 92 12.59 12.55 -7.50
N ARG A 93 12.96 13.57 -8.25
CA ARG A 93 12.39 13.86 -9.59
C ARG A 93 12.71 12.79 -10.62
N LEU A 94 13.69 11.92 -10.35
CA LEU A 94 14.07 10.81 -11.22
C LEU A 94 13.15 9.57 -11.06
N ILE A 95 12.15 9.63 -10.18
CA ILE A 95 11.12 8.59 -10.08
C ILE A 95 10.28 8.60 -11.37
N LYS A 96 10.25 7.47 -12.10
CA LYS A 96 9.44 7.32 -13.31
C LYS A 96 7.94 7.42 -13.01
N CYS A 97 7.48 6.67 -12.01
CA CYS A 97 6.11 6.72 -11.50
C CYS A 97 6.09 6.21 -10.06
N LEU A 98 5.31 6.87 -9.20
CA LEU A 98 5.04 6.42 -7.85
C LEU A 98 3.60 5.90 -7.77
N PHE A 99 3.42 4.62 -7.47
CA PHE A 99 2.14 4.03 -7.13
C PHE A 99 1.93 4.12 -5.62
N VAL A 100 0.77 4.57 -5.18
CA VAL A 100 0.45 4.79 -3.77
C VAL A 100 -0.83 4.05 -3.43
N MET A 101 -0.76 3.10 -2.50
CA MET A 101 -1.93 2.66 -1.77
C MET A 101 -2.15 3.61 -0.59
N GLY A 102 -3.24 4.36 -0.57
CA GLY A 102 -3.58 5.30 0.49
C GLY A 102 -4.68 6.27 0.10
N GLY A 103 -5.23 6.93 1.11
CA GLY A 103 -6.35 7.85 0.95
C GLY A 103 -7.70 7.18 0.85
N ILE A 104 -8.74 7.99 1.02
CA ILE A 104 -10.13 7.50 0.98
C ILE A 104 -10.73 7.51 -0.44
N GLY A 105 -10.12 8.25 -1.37
CA GLY A 105 -10.75 8.53 -2.65
C GLY A 105 -12.00 9.39 -2.51
N GLU A 106 -13.10 8.93 -3.10
CA GLU A 106 -14.42 9.56 -2.96
C GLU A 106 -15.29 8.87 -1.90
N GLY A 107 -14.71 7.94 -1.12
CA GLY A 107 -15.42 7.09 -0.15
C GLY A 107 -15.30 7.54 1.31
N LYS A 108 -15.43 6.55 2.20
CA LYS A 108 -15.23 6.69 3.64
C LYS A 108 -13.92 6.02 4.06
N GLY A 109 -13.34 6.47 5.16
CA GLY A 109 -12.10 5.92 5.67
C GLY A 109 -12.27 4.57 6.40
N ASN A 110 -11.14 3.92 6.66
CA ASN A 110 -11.05 2.64 7.36
C ASN A 110 -10.61 2.79 8.83
N ILE A 111 -9.87 3.85 9.17
CA ILE A 111 -9.44 4.12 10.55
C ILE A 111 -10.36 5.12 11.26
N THR A 112 -10.72 6.19 10.59
CA THR A 112 -11.80 7.10 10.98
C THR A 112 -12.81 7.17 9.82
N GLU A 113 -13.97 7.80 10.04
CA GLU A 113 -14.91 8.04 8.94
C GLU A 113 -14.28 8.89 7.82
N PHE A 114 -13.30 9.72 8.15
CA PHE A 114 -12.74 10.73 7.26
C PHE A 114 -11.40 10.33 6.64
N ALA A 115 -10.72 9.27 7.11
CA ALA A 115 -9.36 9.00 6.69
C ALA A 115 -9.03 7.50 6.55
N GLU A 116 -8.20 7.21 5.57
CA GLU A 116 -7.52 5.92 5.41
C GLU A 116 -6.25 5.90 6.26
N PHE A 117 -5.88 4.71 6.74
CA PHE A 117 -4.84 4.50 7.75
C PHE A 117 -3.47 5.07 7.35
N ASN A 118 -3.00 4.84 6.12
CA ASN A 118 -1.67 5.29 5.69
C ASN A 118 -1.54 6.81 5.71
N PHE A 119 -2.56 7.52 5.21
CA PHE A 119 -2.58 8.99 5.22
C PHE A 119 -2.88 9.55 6.61
N TRP A 120 -3.68 8.83 7.41
CA TRP A 120 -3.96 9.24 8.79
C TRP A 120 -2.73 9.13 9.70
N VAL A 121 -1.88 8.10 9.53
CA VAL A 121 -0.66 7.92 10.31
C VAL A 121 0.34 9.03 10.03
N ASP A 122 0.58 9.37 8.76
CA ASP A 122 1.52 10.43 8.38
C ASP A 122 0.94 11.35 7.29
N PRO A 123 -0.04 12.21 7.65
CA PRO A 123 -0.63 13.15 6.70
C PRO A 123 0.37 14.18 6.17
N ASP A 124 1.39 14.54 6.97
CA ASP A 124 2.45 15.45 6.54
C ASP A 124 3.29 14.84 5.41
N ALA A 125 3.60 13.55 5.50
CA ALA A 125 4.28 12.85 4.42
C ALA A 125 3.40 12.70 3.18
N ALA A 126 2.10 12.41 3.37
CA ALA A 126 1.15 12.32 2.26
C ALA A 126 1.04 13.67 1.51
N ASP A 127 0.91 14.77 2.23
CA ASP A 127 0.85 16.11 1.65
C ASP A 127 2.12 16.46 0.86
N ILE A 128 3.30 16.25 1.45
CA ILE A 128 4.60 16.49 0.79
C ILE A 128 4.71 15.70 -0.51
N VAL A 129 4.40 14.41 -0.47
CA VAL A 129 4.62 13.52 -1.62
C VAL A 129 3.61 13.79 -2.72
N LEU A 130 2.32 13.91 -2.40
CA LEU A 130 1.28 14.12 -3.40
C LEU A 130 1.38 15.50 -4.08
N ASN A 131 1.98 16.49 -3.41
CA ASN A 131 2.23 17.84 -3.96
C ASN A 131 3.66 18.02 -4.50
N SER A 132 4.45 16.96 -4.62
CA SER A 132 5.87 17.02 -5.04
C SER A 132 6.10 17.26 -6.54
N GLY A 133 5.07 17.15 -7.37
CA GLY A 133 5.12 17.41 -8.80
C GLY A 133 5.68 16.28 -9.67
N ILE A 134 5.87 15.07 -9.15
CA ILE A 134 6.17 13.87 -9.95
C ILE A 134 4.90 13.16 -10.42
N HIS A 135 5.03 12.17 -11.30
CA HIS A 135 3.92 11.32 -11.70
C HIS A 135 3.54 10.34 -10.59
N ILE A 136 2.31 10.45 -10.09
CA ILE A 136 1.78 9.62 -9.01
C ILE A 136 0.46 8.99 -9.44
N LYS A 137 0.28 7.70 -9.15
CA LYS A 137 -0.98 6.97 -9.31
C LYS A 137 -1.46 6.52 -7.94
N VAL A 138 -2.61 7.03 -7.52
CA VAL A 138 -3.22 6.70 -6.22
C VAL A 138 -4.28 5.62 -6.43
N ILE A 139 -4.16 4.53 -5.70
CA ILE A 139 -5.14 3.46 -5.58
C ILE A 139 -5.71 3.58 -4.17
N ALA A 140 -6.85 4.27 -4.06
CA ALA A 140 -7.43 4.64 -2.79
C ALA A 140 -8.30 3.53 -2.19
N TRP A 141 -8.79 3.76 -0.97
CA TRP A 141 -9.57 2.80 -0.22
C TRP A 141 -10.94 2.48 -0.85
N ASP A 142 -11.60 3.46 -1.47
CA ASP A 142 -12.90 3.29 -2.12
C ASP A 142 -12.86 2.24 -3.25
N VAL A 143 -11.87 2.33 -4.16
CA VAL A 143 -11.72 1.32 -5.22
C VAL A 143 -11.32 -0.03 -4.67
N THR A 144 -10.61 -0.07 -3.52
CA THR A 144 -10.30 -1.33 -2.82
C THR A 144 -11.58 -2.02 -2.35
N GLN A 145 -12.48 -1.30 -1.71
CA GLN A 145 -13.75 -1.85 -1.21
C GLN A 145 -14.64 -2.40 -2.33
N ILE A 146 -14.56 -1.81 -3.53
CA ILE A 146 -15.38 -2.21 -4.68
C ILE A 146 -14.74 -3.35 -5.48
N TYR A 147 -13.41 -3.33 -5.67
CA TYR A 147 -12.72 -4.20 -6.60
C TYR A 147 -11.68 -5.14 -5.97
N GLY A 148 -11.12 -4.77 -4.80
CA GLY A 148 -9.99 -5.44 -4.15
C GLY A 148 -10.36 -6.39 -3.02
N PHE A 149 -11.61 -6.86 -2.92
CA PHE A 149 -12.02 -7.76 -1.85
C PHE A 149 -11.95 -9.24 -2.24
N LEU A 150 -11.82 -10.09 -1.22
CA LEU A 150 -12.04 -11.53 -1.32
C LEU A 150 -13.30 -11.91 -0.54
N ASP A 151 -14.20 -12.62 -1.19
CA ASP A 151 -15.36 -13.26 -0.60
C ASP A 151 -15.11 -14.76 -0.36
N LYS A 152 -16.12 -15.46 0.14
CA LYS A 152 -16.06 -16.90 0.44
C LYS A 152 -15.66 -17.74 -0.77
N SER A 153 -16.14 -17.39 -1.98
CA SER A 153 -15.84 -18.15 -3.20
C SER A 153 -14.38 -18.01 -3.57
N ASN A 154 -13.83 -16.80 -3.47
CA ASN A 154 -12.41 -16.55 -3.73
C ASN A 154 -11.51 -17.29 -2.75
N PHE A 155 -11.88 -17.39 -1.46
CA PHE A 155 -11.13 -18.17 -0.49
C PHE A 155 -11.08 -19.65 -0.84
N ILE A 156 -12.20 -20.24 -1.27
CA ILE A 156 -12.25 -21.64 -1.71
C ILE A 156 -11.31 -21.87 -2.89
N GLU A 157 -11.31 -20.99 -3.88
CA GLU A 157 -10.41 -21.07 -5.04
C GLU A 157 -8.94 -20.93 -4.66
N LEU A 158 -8.60 -20.03 -3.74
CA LEU A 158 -7.23 -19.85 -3.26
C LEU A 158 -6.76 -21.03 -2.40
N GLN A 159 -7.66 -21.63 -1.61
CA GLN A 159 -7.39 -22.84 -0.84
C GLN A 159 -7.10 -24.06 -1.74
N ALA A 160 -7.77 -24.15 -2.89
CA ALA A 160 -7.55 -25.22 -3.87
C ALA A 160 -6.15 -25.22 -4.47
N ILE A 161 -5.41 -24.08 -4.46
CA ILE A 161 -4.00 -24.00 -4.87
C ILE A 161 -3.12 -24.87 -3.96
N ASN A 162 -3.42 -24.92 -2.67
CA ASN A 162 -2.87 -25.82 -1.66
C ASN A 162 -1.34 -25.94 -1.65
N ASN A 163 -0.64 -24.83 -1.76
CA ASN A 163 0.81 -24.77 -1.59
C ASN A 163 1.18 -23.92 -0.36
N LYS A 164 2.47 -23.89 0.00
CA LYS A 164 2.97 -23.16 1.17
C LYS A 164 2.66 -21.66 1.13
N ILE A 165 2.72 -21.04 -0.06
CA ILE A 165 2.53 -19.60 -0.25
C ILE A 165 1.05 -19.25 -0.13
N SER A 166 0.16 -19.99 -0.84
CA SER A 166 -1.28 -19.77 -0.79
C SER A 166 -1.84 -19.99 0.62
N ASN A 167 -1.41 -21.08 1.29
CA ASN A 167 -1.82 -21.37 2.67
C ASN A 167 -1.38 -20.27 3.64
N PHE A 168 -0.17 -19.71 3.49
CA PHE A 168 0.29 -18.59 4.29
C PHE A 168 -0.54 -17.33 3.99
N ALA A 169 -0.74 -16.98 2.71
CA ALA A 169 -1.50 -15.81 2.30
C ALA A 169 -2.95 -15.82 2.85
N ILE A 170 -3.58 -16.99 2.89
CA ILE A 170 -4.93 -17.18 3.46
C ILE A 170 -4.89 -17.06 4.99
N ASN A 171 -3.92 -17.71 5.63
CA ASN A 171 -3.86 -17.75 7.09
C ASN A 171 -3.65 -16.38 7.73
N ILE A 172 -2.86 -15.50 7.10
CA ILE A 172 -2.66 -14.13 7.61
C ILE A 172 -3.94 -13.28 7.57
N GLN A 173 -4.93 -13.65 6.76
CA GLN A 173 -6.20 -12.93 6.64
C GLN A 173 -7.24 -13.31 7.71
N ARG A 174 -7.04 -14.38 8.46
CA ARG A 174 -8.03 -14.88 9.44
C ARG A 174 -8.48 -13.81 10.42
N ARG A 175 -7.54 -13.06 10.99
CA ARG A 175 -7.85 -12.00 11.94
C ARG A 175 -8.62 -10.83 11.30
N GLY A 176 -8.28 -10.48 10.08
CA GLY A 176 -9.02 -9.48 9.30
C GLY A 176 -10.45 -9.93 9.02
N LEU A 177 -10.65 -11.20 8.63
CA LEU A 177 -11.98 -11.79 8.43
C LEU A 177 -12.82 -11.77 9.71
N GLU A 178 -12.24 -12.12 10.85
CA GLU A 178 -12.91 -12.03 12.15
C GLU A 178 -13.31 -10.59 12.48
N TYR A 179 -12.43 -9.63 12.23
CA TYR A 179 -12.71 -8.20 12.41
C TYR A 179 -13.86 -7.72 11.53
N TYR A 180 -13.89 -8.09 10.23
CA TYR A 180 -14.97 -7.74 9.31
C TYR A 180 -16.30 -8.36 9.73
N LYS A 181 -16.29 -9.62 10.14
CA LYS A 181 -17.48 -10.31 10.66
C LYS A 181 -18.05 -9.61 11.89
N ILE A 182 -17.20 -9.23 12.85
CA ILE A 182 -17.64 -8.58 14.09
C ILE A 182 -18.13 -7.16 13.85
N LYS A 183 -17.40 -6.38 13.03
CA LYS A 183 -17.67 -4.95 12.87
C LYS A 183 -18.74 -4.64 11.84
N TYR A 184 -18.83 -5.43 10.78
CA TYR A 184 -19.66 -5.14 9.62
C TYR A 184 -20.68 -6.24 9.31
N ASP A 185 -20.64 -7.37 10.02
CA ASP A 185 -21.39 -8.59 9.71
C ASP A 185 -21.14 -9.12 8.27
N GLU A 186 -19.93 -8.94 7.78
CA GLU A 186 -19.52 -9.30 6.42
C GLU A 186 -18.53 -10.46 6.41
N HIS A 187 -18.70 -11.36 5.45
CA HIS A 187 -17.80 -12.51 5.19
C HIS A 187 -16.86 -12.23 4.01
N LYS A 188 -16.26 -11.03 4.00
CA LYS A 188 -15.27 -10.62 3.00
C LYS A 188 -14.08 -9.96 3.69
N ILE A 189 -13.01 -9.75 2.96
CA ILE A 189 -11.86 -8.94 3.39
C ILE A 189 -11.35 -8.12 2.21
N ASP A 190 -11.05 -6.86 2.45
CA ASP A 190 -10.48 -5.96 1.46
C ASP A 190 -8.95 -6.11 1.44
N LEU A 191 -8.37 -6.30 0.26
CA LEU A 191 -6.95 -6.50 0.00
C LEU A 191 -6.37 -5.28 -0.73
N ALA A 192 -6.16 -4.19 -0.01
CA ALA A 192 -5.74 -2.91 -0.55
C ALA A 192 -4.34 -2.97 -1.20
N ASP A 193 -3.34 -3.46 -0.46
CA ASP A 193 -1.97 -3.56 -0.96
C ASP A 193 -1.85 -4.52 -2.15
N PRO A 194 -2.45 -5.72 -2.12
CA PRO A 194 -2.47 -6.60 -3.28
C PRO A 194 -3.13 -5.99 -4.51
N LEU A 195 -4.22 -5.21 -4.34
CA LEU A 195 -4.86 -4.50 -5.45
C LEU A 195 -3.93 -3.47 -6.07
N ALA A 196 -3.27 -2.63 -5.24
CA ALA A 196 -2.34 -1.62 -5.72
C ALA A 196 -1.14 -2.24 -6.45
N VAL A 197 -0.61 -3.37 -5.94
CA VAL A 197 0.46 -4.13 -6.60
C VAL A 197 -0.02 -4.71 -7.93
N ALA A 198 -1.23 -5.26 -7.98
CA ALA A 198 -1.79 -5.80 -9.22
C ALA A 198 -1.97 -4.72 -10.29
N VAL A 199 -2.44 -3.54 -9.91
CA VAL A 199 -2.55 -2.38 -10.82
C VAL A 199 -1.18 -1.95 -11.34
N MET A 200 -0.14 -1.93 -10.49
CA MET A 200 1.23 -1.61 -10.93
C MET A 200 1.78 -2.65 -11.92
N ILE A 201 1.47 -3.94 -11.73
CA ILE A 201 1.90 -5.02 -12.62
C ILE A 201 1.20 -4.94 -13.97
N ASP A 202 -0.11 -4.67 -13.97
CA ASP A 202 -0.92 -4.60 -15.18
C ASP A 202 -2.10 -3.65 -14.97
N GLU A 203 -2.05 -2.49 -15.64
CA GLU A 203 -3.08 -1.45 -15.58
C GLU A 203 -4.33 -1.76 -16.44
N THR A 204 -4.37 -2.90 -17.14
CA THR A 204 -5.50 -3.27 -18.00
C THR A 204 -6.81 -3.25 -17.25
N GLY A 205 -7.75 -2.44 -17.73
CA GLY A 205 -9.07 -2.24 -17.10
C GLY A 205 -9.04 -1.34 -15.87
N THR A 206 -7.93 -0.61 -15.63
CA THR A 206 -7.85 0.45 -14.63
C THR A 206 -8.04 1.82 -15.31
N TYR A 207 -8.91 2.64 -14.75
CA TYR A 207 -9.20 3.99 -15.25
C TYR A 207 -8.75 5.01 -14.21
N PHE A 208 -7.99 6.00 -14.68
CA PHE A 208 -7.47 7.07 -13.86
C PHE A 208 -8.02 8.42 -14.29
N LYS A 209 -8.27 9.31 -13.32
CA LYS A 209 -8.55 10.72 -13.57
C LYS A 209 -7.42 11.57 -13.00
N ASN A 210 -6.96 12.55 -13.77
CA ASN A 210 -6.00 13.54 -13.30
C ASN A 210 -6.65 14.42 -12.23
N CYS A 211 -5.87 14.76 -11.20
CA CYS A 211 -6.37 15.57 -10.10
C CYS A 211 -5.27 16.35 -9.39
N GLU A 212 -5.69 17.37 -8.67
CA GLU A 212 -4.96 17.96 -7.55
C GLU A 212 -5.46 17.35 -6.25
N VAL A 213 -4.58 17.22 -5.28
CA VAL A 213 -4.89 16.57 -4.00
C VAL A 213 -4.63 17.54 -2.85
N LYS A 214 -5.55 17.59 -1.91
CA LYS A 214 -5.39 18.33 -0.64
C LYS A 214 -5.53 17.35 0.51
N ILE A 215 -4.59 17.41 1.47
CA ILE A 215 -4.59 16.59 2.68
C ILE A 215 -4.90 17.47 3.89
N ILE A 216 -5.81 17.03 4.75
CA ILE A 216 -6.08 17.70 6.03
C ILE A 216 -5.07 17.18 7.06
N LEU A 217 -4.21 18.08 7.55
CA LEU A 217 -3.10 17.71 8.42
C LEU A 217 -3.50 17.51 9.88
N ASN A 218 -4.50 18.22 10.39
CA ASN A 218 -4.82 18.27 11.82
C ASN A 218 -6.32 18.18 12.09
N GLY A 219 -6.68 18.02 13.38
CA GLY A 219 -8.06 17.96 13.85
C GLY A 219 -8.72 16.61 13.58
N ASP A 220 -10.03 16.55 13.74
CA ASP A 220 -10.83 15.31 13.65
C ASP A 220 -10.80 14.68 12.24
N LYS A 221 -10.54 15.50 11.23
CA LYS A 221 -10.44 15.07 9.83
C LYS A 221 -8.99 14.86 9.37
N ARG A 222 -8.04 14.73 10.29
CA ARG A 222 -6.63 14.44 9.97
C ARG A 222 -6.50 13.26 9.02
N GLY A 223 -5.69 13.44 7.98
CA GLY A 223 -5.45 12.42 6.96
C GLY A 223 -6.53 12.31 5.89
N ARG A 224 -7.59 13.13 5.96
CA ARG A 224 -8.57 13.21 4.88
C ARG A 224 -7.93 13.82 3.65
N ASP A 225 -8.07 13.13 2.54
CA ASP A 225 -7.74 13.56 1.21
C ASP A 225 -8.99 14.08 0.49
N THR A 226 -8.80 15.06 -0.37
CA THR A 226 -9.83 15.56 -1.29
C THR A 226 -9.22 15.79 -2.66
N TYR A 227 -9.97 15.48 -3.71
CA TYR A 227 -9.51 15.49 -5.09
C TYR A 227 -10.29 16.53 -5.90
N ASN A 228 -9.54 17.41 -6.56
CA ASN A 228 -10.06 18.32 -7.57
C ASN A 228 -9.64 17.80 -8.94
N PHE A 229 -10.60 17.28 -9.72
CA PHE A 229 -10.31 16.71 -11.04
C PHE A 229 -10.02 17.82 -12.04
N ILE A 230 -8.93 17.65 -12.78
CA ILE A 230 -8.40 18.61 -13.76
C ILE A 230 -7.86 17.85 -14.98
N ASP A 231 -7.81 18.51 -16.15
CA ASP A 231 -7.34 17.85 -17.38
C ASP A 231 -5.84 17.53 -17.38
N SER A 232 -5.02 18.31 -16.67
CA SER A 232 -3.57 18.20 -16.69
C SER A 232 -2.99 18.13 -15.27
N GLY A 233 -3.08 16.99 -14.60
CA GLY A 233 -2.46 16.76 -13.29
C GLY A 233 -1.38 15.70 -13.36
N LYS A 234 -0.40 15.80 -12.46
CA LYS A 234 0.62 14.76 -12.28
C LYS A 234 0.17 13.65 -11.33
N VAL A 235 -0.81 13.93 -10.48
CA VAL A 235 -1.48 12.93 -9.66
C VAL A 235 -2.68 12.40 -10.41
N LYS A 236 -2.82 11.08 -10.42
CA LYS A 236 -3.93 10.36 -11.03
C LYS A 236 -4.60 9.47 -9.98
N LEU A 237 -5.89 9.68 -9.76
CA LEU A 237 -6.70 8.82 -8.89
C LEU A 237 -7.32 7.69 -9.71
N ALA A 238 -7.15 6.45 -9.27
CA ALA A 238 -7.88 5.31 -9.83
C ALA A 238 -9.37 5.44 -9.48
N THR A 239 -10.23 5.45 -10.50
CA THR A 239 -11.69 5.55 -10.34
C THR A 239 -12.41 4.24 -10.66
N LYS A 240 -11.73 3.33 -11.35
CA LYS A 240 -12.20 1.98 -11.65
C LYS A 240 -11.02 1.05 -11.80
N VAL A 241 -11.15 -0.19 -11.35
CA VAL A 241 -10.14 -1.26 -11.48
C VAL A 241 -10.82 -2.52 -12.00
N SER A 242 -10.15 -3.29 -12.83
CA SER A 242 -10.65 -4.61 -13.23
C SER A 242 -10.48 -5.61 -12.10
N ARG A 243 -11.59 -5.98 -11.44
CA ARG A 243 -11.59 -7.06 -10.43
C ARG A 243 -11.14 -8.41 -11.02
N GLU A 244 -11.52 -8.70 -12.25
CA GLU A 244 -11.12 -9.93 -12.94
C GLU A 244 -9.60 -9.99 -13.10
N ASN A 245 -8.99 -8.91 -13.58
CA ASN A 245 -7.54 -8.82 -13.74
C ASN A 245 -6.82 -8.90 -12.39
N PHE A 246 -7.33 -8.21 -11.36
CA PHE A 246 -6.83 -8.32 -10.00
C PHE A 246 -6.81 -9.77 -9.50
N LEU A 247 -7.93 -10.49 -9.58
CA LEU A 247 -8.03 -11.87 -9.13
C LEU A 247 -7.15 -12.82 -9.94
N LYS A 248 -7.01 -12.60 -11.25
CA LYS A 248 -6.10 -13.35 -12.13
C LYS A 248 -4.64 -13.20 -11.68
N ILE A 249 -4.18 -11.96 -11.45
CA ILE A 249 -2.82 -11.67 -10.99
C ILE A 249 -2.59 -12.28 -9.60
N LEU A 250 -3.52 -12.07 -8.66
CA LEU A 250 -3.43 -12.63 -7.31
C LEU A 250 -3.30 -14.15 -7.34
N LYS A 251 -4.16 -14.85 -8.08
CA LYS A 251 -4.12 -16.32 -8.20
C LYS A 251 -2.82 -16.81 -8.84
N SER A 252 -2.32 -16.13 -9.87
CA SER A 252 -1.05 -16.50 -10.53
C SER A 252 0.16 -16.29 -9.60
N SER A 253 0.13 -15.27 -8.73
CA SER A 253 1.20 -14.98 -7.77
C SER A 253 1.30 -16.01 -6.63
N LEU A 254 0.24 -16.78 -6.41
CA LEU A 254 0.17 -17.77 -5.32
C LEU A 254 0.44 -19.21 -5.79
N LYS A 255 0.60 -19.42 -7.09
CA LYS A 255 0.98 -20.72 -7.67
C LYS A 255 2.50 -20.94 -7.63
#